data_2bac85fce71668ed0de2f7e6ca009a7c
#
_entry.id   2bac85fce71668ed0de2f7e6ca009a7c
#
_cell.length_a   1.000
_cell.length_b   1.000
_cell.length_c   1.000
_cell.angle_alpha   90.00
_cell.angle_beta   90.00
_cell.angle_gamma   90.00
#
_symmetry.space_group_name_H-M   'P 1'
#
loop_
_entity.id
_entity.type
_entity.pdbx_description
1 polymer ?
#
loop_
_entity_poly.entity_id
_entity_poly.type
_entity_poly.pdbx_seq_one_letter_code
_entity_poly.pdbx_strand_id
1 'polypeptide(L)' 'MNEMIKFWLVDMYEENIEDAKGTIRNEEMWAKGSPSKESEQMHLDNIAVLQDYITVLGELKENVETM' A
#
# COMPACT_ATOMS: atom_id res chain seq x y z
N MET A 1 -19.82 -15.04 -7.31
CA MET A 1 -18.40 -15.39 -7.45
C MET A 1 -18.12 -16.67 -6.68
N ASN A 2 -17.23 -17.53 -7.19
CA ASN A 2 -16.78 -18.73 -6.49
C ASN A 2 -16.10 -18.33 -5.18
N GLU A 3 -16.46 -19.00 -4.08
CA GLU A 3 -15.94 -18.65 -2.74
C GLU A 3 -14.42 -18.82 -2.63
N MET A 4 -13.85 -19.81 -3.33
CA MET A 4 -12.41 -20.04 -3.32
C MET A 4 -11.67 -18.91 -4.05
N ILE A 5 -12.19 -18.48 -5.20
CA ILE A 5 -11.61 -17.35 -5.95
C ILE A 5 -11.73 -16.07 -5.14
N LYS A 6 -12.87 -15.85 -4.50
CA LYS A 6 -13.09 -14.71 -3.61
C LYS A 6 -12.06 -14.67 -2.48
N PHE A 7 -11.85 -15.80 -1.83
CA PHE A 7 -10.85 -15.92 -0.76
C PHE A 7 -9.44 -15.58 -1.28
N TRP A 8 -9.06 -16.13 -2.44
CA TRP A 8 -7.74 -15.86 -3.03
C TRP A 8 -7.54 -14.38 -3.36
N LEU A 9 -8.58 -13.72 -3.90
CA LEU A 9 -8.51 -12.30 -4.22
C LEU A 9 -8.37 -11.45 -2.97
N VAL A 10 -9.15 -11.73 -1.93
CA VAL A 10 -9.07 -11.01 -0.65
C VAL A 10 -7.68 -11.17 -0.04
N ASP A 11 -7.16 -12.41 -0.03
CA ASP A 11 -5.84 -12.70 0.51
C ASP A 11 -4.74 -11.96 -0.26
N MET A 12 -4.84 -11.91 -1.59
CA MET A 12 -3.89 -11.18 -2.42
C MET A 12 -3.90 -9.68 -2.11
N TYR A 13 -5.08 -9.09 -1.98
CA TYR A 13 -5.20 -7.66 -1.65
C TYR A 13 -4.63 -7.37 -0.27
N GLU A 14 -4.91 -8.20 0.73
CA GLU A 14 -4.36 -8.05 2.08
C GLU A 14 -2.85 -8.12 2.09
N GLU A 15 -2.27 -9.07 1.36
CA GLU A 15 -0.83 -9.23 1.24
C GLU A 15 -0.19 -8.00 0.59
N ASN A 16 -0.79 -7.50 -0.49
CA ASN A 16 -0.29 -6.31 -1.17
C ASN A 16 -0.38 -5.06 -0.28
N ILE A 17 -1.43 -4.95 0.52
CA ILE A 17 -1.57 -3.85 1.49
C ILE A 17 -0.46 -3.92 2.53
N GLU A 18 -0.17 -5.08 3.08
CA GLU A 18 0.88 -5.25 4.07
C GLU A 18 2.27 -4.95 3.48
N ASP A 19 2.52 -5.39 2.24
CA ASP A 19 3.76 -5.07 1.54
C ASP A 19 3.92 -3.56 1.34
N ALA A 20 2.85 -2.88 0.94
CA ALA A 20 2.87 -1.42 0.77
C ALA A 20 3.13 -0.70 2.09
N LYS A 21 2.55 -1.16 3.19
CA LYS A 21 2.81 -0.61 4.53
C LYS A 21 4.28 -0.75 4.91
N GLY A 22 4.88 -1.90 4.59
CA GLY A 22 6.31 -2.12 4.82
C GLY A 22 7.18 -1.15 4.01
N THR A 23 6.82 -0.92 2.77
CA THR A 23 7.53 0.04 1.90
C THR A 23 7.40 1.46 2.44
N ILE A 24 6.22 1.85 2.96
CA ILE A 24 6.02 3.15 3.59
C ILE A 24 6.96 3.33 4.78
N ARG A 25 7.10 2.32 5.64
CA ARG A 25 8.01 2.37 6.79
C ARG A 25 9.45 2.59 6.34
N ASN A 26 9.88 1.94 5.25
CA ASN A 26 11.21 2.14 4.69
C ASN A 26 11.39 3.55 4.14
N GLU A 27 10.39 4.06 3.42
CA GLU A 27 10.42 5.43 2.88
C GLU A 27 10.48 6.47 4.00
N GLU A 28 9.75 6.26 5.09
CA GLU A 28 9.79 7.15 6.26
C GLU A 28 11.20 7.20 6.87
N MET A 29 11.85 6.04 6.99
CA MET A 29 13.20 5.94 7.51
C MET A 29 14.20 6.66 6.59
N TRP A 30 14.07 6.46 5.28
CA TRP A 30 14.93 7.12 4.30
C TRP A 30 14.69 8.63 4.24
N ALA A 31 13.46 9.08 4.40
CA ALA A 31 13.14 10.50 4.48
C ALA A 31 13.86 11.17 5.64
N LYS A 32 13.86 10.52 6.81
CA LYS A 32 14.54 11.05 8.01
C LYS A 32 16.05 11.11 7.84
N GLY A 33 16.63 10.17 7.10
CA GLY A 33 18.06 10.11 6.86
C GLY A 33 18.51 10.84 5.60
N SER A 34 17.62 11.57 4.93
CA SER A 34 17.94 12.20 3.65
C SER A 34 18.96 13.34 3.79
N PRO A 35 19.94 13.41 2.87
CA PRO A 35 20.97 14.46 2.93
C PRO A 35 20.49 15.81 2.42
N SER A 36 19.34 15.89 1.78
CA SER A 36 18.80 17.11 1.20
C SER A 36 17.27 17.16 1.32
N LYS A 37 16.70 18.35 1.21
CA LYS A 37 15.25 18.53 1.19
C LYS A 37 14.61 17.93 -0.04
N GLU A 38 15.30 17.93 -1.17
CA GLU A 38 14.81 17.32 -2.41
C GLU A 38 14.65 15.81 -2.26
N SER A 39 15.65 15.15 -1.66
CA SER A 39 15.62 13.73 -1.40
C SER A 39 14.51 13.38 -0.39
N GLU A 40 14.40 14.18 0.68
CA GLU A 40 13.32 14.02 1.67
C GLU A 40 11.96 14.12 1.01
N GLN A 41 11.76 15.15 0.17
CA GLN A 41 10.48 15.38 -0.49
C GLN A 41 10.13 14.22 -1.44
N MET A 42 11.11 13.67 -2.14
CA MET A 42 10.91 12.51 -3.00
C MET A 42 10.35 11.32 -2.21
N HIS A 43 10.91 11.04 -1.04
CA HIS A 43 10.42 9.95 -0.18
C HIS A 43 9.03 10.24 0.37
N LEU A 44 8.74 11.50 0.73
CA LEU A 44 7.40 11.90 1.19
C LEU A 44 6.37 11.76 0.08
N ASP A 45 6.72 12.10 -1.16
CA ASP A 45 5.85 11.94 -2.32
C ASP A 45 5.58 10.45 -2.59
N ASN A 46 6.59 9.59 -2.45
CA ASN A 46 6.42 8.14 -2.57
C ASN A 46 5.46 7.59 -1.52
N ILE A 47 5.54 8.10 -0.29
CA ILE A 47 4.63 7.71 0.79
C ILE A 47 3.18 8.07 0.42
N ALA A 48 2.96 9.27 -0.10
CA ALA A 48 1.61 9.70 -0.51
C ALA A 48 1.03 8.78 -1.59
N VAL A 49 1.83 8.42 -2.58
CA VAL A 49 1.42 7.49 -3.65
C VAL A 49 1.07 6.11 -3.06
N LEU A 50 1.89 5.62 -2.14
CA LEU A 50 1.66 4.31 -1.50
C LEU A 50 0.40 4.32 -0.64
N GLN A 51 0.12 5.43 0.03
CA GLN A 51 -1.11 5.58 0.82
C GLN A 51 -2.35 5.53 -0.07
N ASP A 52 -2.30 6.20 -1.23
CA ASP A 52 -3.39 6.14 -2.23
C ASP A 52 -3.56 4.72 -2.76
N TYR A 53 -2.45 4.03 -3.04
CA TYR A 53 -2.47 2.64 -3.48
C TYR A 53 -3.15 1.73 -2.45
N ILE A 54 -2.82 1.89 -1.17
CA ILE A 54 -3.44 1.13 -0.08
C ILE A 54 -4.94 1.39 -0.03
N THR A 55 -5.36 2.64 -0.20
CA THR A 55 -6.77 3.01 -0.22
C THR A 55 -7.51 2.31 -1.35
N VAL A 56 -6.94 2.31 -2.55
CA VAL A 56 -7.53 1.62 -3.72
C VAL A 56 -7.63 0.12 -3.48
N LEU A 57 -6.57 -0.49 -2.96
CA LEU A 57 -6.58 -1.93 -2.65
C LEU A 57 -7.64 -2.27 -1.60
N GLY A 58 -7.80 -1.42 -0.59
CA GLY A 58 -8.84 -1.60 0.43
C GLY A 58 -10.25 -1.54 -0.15
N GLU A 59 -10.49 -0.62 -1.09
CA GLU A 59 -11.78 -0.52 -1.77
C GLU A 59 -12.05 -1.76 -2.65
N LEU A 60 -11.04 -2.22 -3.40
CA LEU A 60 -11.16 -3.41 -4.23
C LEU A 60 -11.43 -4.65 -3.39
N LYS A 61 -10.74 -4.79 -2.27
CA LYS A 61 -10.95 -5.88 -1.32
C LYS A 61 -12.38 -5.87 -0.79
N GLU A 62 -12.86 -4.70 -0.36
CA GLU A 62 -14.23 -4.55 0.15
C GLU A 62 -15.26 -4.92 -0.90
N ASN A 63 -15.06 -4.50 -2.15
CA ASN A 63 -15.95 -4.84 -3.26
C ASN A 63 -16.03 -6.35 -3.46
N VAL A 64 -14.90 -7.05 -3.39
CA VAL A 64 -14.87 -8.50 -3.51
C VAL A 64 -15.58 -9.16 -2.33
N GLU A 65 -15.37 -8.66 -1.12
CA GLU A 65 -15.97 -9.22 0.09
C GLU A 65 -17.50 -9.10 0.10
N THR A 66 -18.03 -8.07 -0.56
CA THR A 66 -19.49 -7.81 -0.61
C THR A 66 -20.18 -8.44 -1.82
N MET A 67 -19.47 -9.14 -2.67
CA MET A 67 -20.06 -9.82 -3.84
C MET A 67 -20.86 -11.06 -3.46
#